data_e6aa2673e385e7ca600f5c2add4d1869
#
_entry.id   e6aa2673e385e7ca600f5c2add4d1869
#
_cell.length_a   1.000
_cell.length_b   1.000
_cell.length_c   1.000
_cell.angle_alpha   90.00
_cell.angle_beta   90.00
_cell.angle_gamma   90.00
#
_symmetry.space_group_name_H-M   'P 1'
#
loop_
_entity.id
_entity.type
_entity.pdbx_description
1 polymer ?
#
loop_
_entity_poly.entity_id
_entity_poly.type
_entity_poly.pdbx_seq_one_letter_code
_entity_poly.pdbx_strand_id
1 'polypeptide(L)'
;LRREVHASQLAYRRTQIILEADEALRRCSTREQIIDAIGAQLSKLLEAEVIWYAEGISGFAPQRRFSAVSATQTEPIVETPMAHRAMENRGAVGAGTGCFPSASGYYLPVISDDKVIGVMGACLGNKTPLPAEQNEAEAVVGEASLALNRIPALEQREEAAVLAKDEQLRANLL
;
A
#
# COMPACT_ATOMS: atom_id res chain seq x y z
N LEU A 1 -8.65 -31.99 13.49
CA LEU A 1 -7.34 -32.12 12.85
C LEU A 1 -7.26 -31.37 11.52
N ARG A 2 -8.16 -31.60 10.54
CA ARG A 2 -8.13 -30.90 9.24
C ARG A 2 -8.37 -29.39 9.36
N ARG A 3 -9.22 -28.93 10.27
CA ARG A 3 -9.49 -27.49 10.49
C ARG A 3 -8.30 -26.79 11.14
N GLU A 4 -7.61 -27.43 12.07
CA GLU A 4 -6.43 -26.88 12.74
C GLU A 4 -5.24 -26.77 11.80
N VAL A 5 -5.00 -27.77 10.95
CA VAL A 5 -3.94 -27.74 9.94
C VAL A 5 -4.20 -26.65 8.90
N HIS A 6 -5.43 -26.46 8.48
CA HIS A 6 -5.80 -25.43 7.52
C HIS A 6 -5.64 -24.02 8.11
N ALA A 7 -6.09 -23.82 9.36
CA ALA A 7 -5.89 -22.54 10.07
C ALA A 7 -4.40 -22.22 10.28
N SER A 8 -3.59 -23.22 10.60
CA SER A 8 -2.13 -23.08 10.76
C SER A 8 -1.44 -22.72 9.44
N GLN A 9 -1.83 -23.34 8.33
CA GLN A 9 -1.31 -23.02 7.00
C GLN A 9 -1.67 -21.61 6.55
N LEU A 10 -2.90 -21.15 6.80
CA LEU A 10 -3.33 -19.80 6.51
C LEU A 10 -2.55 -18.77 7.35
N ALA A 11 -2.37 -19.00 8.63
CA ALA A 11 -1.59 -18.14 9.52
C ALA A 11 -0.13 -18.04 9.07
N TYR A 12 0.49 -19.18 8.68
CA TYR A 12 1.85 -19.21 8.16
C TYR A 12 1.99 -18.40 6.86
N ARG A 13 1.08 -18.60 5.90
CA ARG A 13 1.06 -17.86 4.63
C ARG A 13 0.96 -16.35 4.84
N ARG A 14 0.12 -15.93 5.78
CA ARG A 14 -0.06 -14.52 6.14
C ARG A 14 1.21 -13.92 6.74
N THR A 15 1.83 -14.62 7.68
CA THR A 15 3.10 -14.19 8.28
C THR A 15 4.18 -14.02 7.19
N GLN A 16 4.24 -14.92 6.23
CA GLN A 16 5.17 -14.81 5.11
C GLN A 16 4.91 -13.55 4.27
N ILE A 17 3.65 -13.23 3.96
CA ILE A 17 3.30 -12.05 3.17
C ILE A 17 3.74 -10.76 3.87
N ILE A 18 3.57 -10.67 5.19
CA ILE A 18 4.00 -9.51 5.98
C ILE A 18 5.53 -9.38 5.97
N LEU A 19 6.25 -10.49 6.14
CA LEU A 19 7.72 -10.49 6.08
C LEU A 19 8.23 -10.09 4.69
N GLU A 20 7.61 -10.59 3.63
CA GLU A 20 7.93 -10.20 2.25
C GLU A 20 7.67 -8.71 2.01
N ALA A 21 6.59 -8.16 2.59
CA ALA A 21 6.27 -6.75 2.51
C ALA A 21 7.35 -5.89 3.20
N ASP A 22 7.76 -6.23 4.41
CA ASP A 22 8.81 -5.52 5.15
C ASP A 22 10.14 -5.56 4.37
N GLU A 23 10.51 -6.72 3.84
CA GLU A 23 11.72 -6.87 3.03
C GLU A 23 11.68 -6.06 1.73
N ALA A 24 10.54 -6.06 1.05
CA ALA A 24 10.34 -5.27 -0.16
C ALA A 24 10.42 -3.76 0.13
N LEU A 25 9.79 -3.30 1.22
CA LEU A 25 9.81 -1.90 1.63
C LEU A 25 11.19 -1.40 2.03
N ARG A 26 12.02 -2.25 2.62
CA ARG A 26 13.42 -1.89 2.96
C ARG A 26 14.28 -1.62 1.74
N ARG A 27 13.97 -2.21 0.60
CA ARG A 27 14.68 -2.03 -0.67
C ARG A 27 14.21 -0.82 -1.46
N CYS A 28 13.08 -0.22 -1.07
CA CYS A 28 12.52 0.93 -1.77
C CYS A 28 13.24 2.22 -1.40
N SER A 29 13.58 3.00 -2.42
CA SER A 29 14.23 4.30 -2.29
C SER A 29 13.32 5.46 -2.75
N THR A 30 12.24 5.17 -3.46
CA THR A 30 11.30 6.18 -3.97
C THR A 30 9.88 5.90 -3.50
N ARG A 31 9.05 6.94 -3.51
CA ARG A 31 7.62 6.85 -3.20
C ARG A 31 6.90 5.86 -4.12
N GLU A 32 7.19 5.91 -5.41
CA GLU A 32 6.59 5.05 -6.42
C GLU A 32 6.91 3.57 -6.16
N GLN A 33 8.15 3.26 -5.80
CA GLN A 33 8.56 1.89 -5.44
C GLN A 33 7.82 1.38 -4.21
N ILE A 34 7.58 2.22 -3.21
CA ILE A 34 6.81 1.86 -2.01
C ILE A 34 5.36 1.58 -2.39
N ILE A 35 4.74 2.44 -3.19
CA ILE A 35 3.36 2.26 -3.66
C ILE A 35 3.23 0.96 -4.45
N ASP A 36 4.17 0.67 -5.33
CA ASP A 36 4.20 -0.57 -6.11
C ASP A 36 4.36 -1.81 -5.21
N ALA A 37 5.24 -1.73 -4.22
CA ALA A 37 5.45 -2.82 -3.28
C ALA A 37 4.21 -3.15 -2.46
N ILE A 38 3.55 -2.14 -1.86
CA ILE A 38 2.35 -2.36 -1.06
C ILE A 38 1.15 -2.77 -1.91
N GLY A 39 0.99 -2.21 -3.11
CA GLY A 39 -0.07 -2.61 -4.03
C GLY A 39 0.03 -4.10 -4.39
N ALA A 40 1.24 -4.57 -4.71
CA ALA A 40 1.50 -5.98 -5.00
C ALA A 40 1.25 -6.88 -3.77
N GLN A 41 1.67 -6.46 -2.57
CA GLN A 41 1.46 -7.25 -1.35
C GLN A 41 -0.01 -7.30 -0.93
N LEU A 42 -0.73 -6.18 -0.99
CA LEU A 42 -2.17 -6.15 -0.71
C LEU A 42 -2.96 -7.01 -1.70
N SER A 43 -2.58 -7.01 -2.98
CA SER A 43 -3.20 -7.85 -4.00
C SER A 43 -3.03 -9.34 -3.69
N LYS A 44 -1.85 -9.76 -3.23
CA LYS A 44 -1.60 -11.14 -2.79
C LYS A 44 -2.36 -11.49 -1.51
N LEU A 45 -2.36 -10.59 -0.53
CA LEU A 45 -2.98 -10.79 0.78
C LEU A 45 -4.49 -10.95 0.67
N LEU A 46 -5.14 -10.08 -0.08
CA LEU A 46 -6.59 -10.03 -0.23
C LEU A 46 -7.09 -10.88 -1.41
N GLU A 47 -6.18 -11.47 -2.18
CA GLU A 47 -6.48 -12.25 -3.40
C GLU A 47 -7.43 -11.48 -4.35
N ALA A 48 -7.15 -10.19 -4.53
CA ALA A 48 -7.97 -9.26 -5.26
C ALA A 48 -7.13 -8.30 -6.10
N GLU A 49 -7.74 -7.69 -7.10
CA GLU A 49 -7.14 -6.56 -7.78
C GLU A 49 -7.15 -5.34 -6.85
N VAL A 50 -6.03 -4.64 -6.78
CA VAL A 50 -5.85 -3.43 -5.98
C VAL A 50 -5.61 -2.24 -6.89
N ILE A 51 -6.30 -1.15 -6.62
CA ILE A 51 -6.18 0.11 -7.36
C ILE A 51 -5.60 1.18 -6.43
N TRP A 52 -4.58 1.86 -6.90
CA TRP A 52 -4.04 3.05 -6.26
C TRP A 52 -4.77 4.29 -6.76
N TYR A 53 -5.40 5.02 -5.83
CA TYR A 53 -6.06 6.29 -6.07
C TYR A 53 -5.23 7.41 -5.47
N ALA A 54 -4.95 8.43 -6.24
CA ALA A 54 -4.21 9.61 -5.78
C ALA A 54 -4.60 10.86 -6.57
N GLU A 55 -4.19 12.01 -6.06
CA GLU A 55 -4.32 13.27 -6.78
C GLU A 55 -3.43 13.26 -8.02
N GLY A 56 -4.00 13.56 -9.15
CA GLY A 56 -3.34 13.66 -10.44
C GLY A 56 -3.68 14.98 -11.13
N ILE A 57 -3.30 15.12 -12.40
CA ILE A 57 -3.55 16.33 -13.21
C ILE A 57 -5.05 16.64 -13.32
N SER A 58 -5.89 15.61 -13.38
CA SER A 58 -7.35 15.72 -13.52
C SER A 58 -8.11 15.60 -12.19
N GLY A 59 -7.43 15.70 -11.06
CA GLY A 59 -7.99 15.49 -9.73
C GLY A 59 -7.75 14.09 -9.17
N PHE A 60 -8.47 13.75 -8.10
CA PHE A 60 -8.35 12.46 -7.42
C PHE A 60 -8.97 11.35 -8.28
N ALA A 61 -8.14 10.41 -8.69
CA ALA A 61 -8.51 9.35 -9.65
C ALA A 61 -7.64 8.09 -9.49
N PRO A 62 -8.06 6.94 -10.07
CA PRO A 62 -7.21 5.77 -10.14
C PRO A 62 -5.96 6.02 -10.99
N GLN A 63 -4.79 5.70 -10.46
CA GLN A 63 -3.49 5.93 -11.09
C GLN A 63 -2.79 4.64 -11.52
N ARG A 64 -2.88 3.58 -10.72
CA ARG A 64 -2.22 2.29 -10.95
C ARG A 64 -3.11 1.13 -10.54
N ARG A 65 -2.87 -0.04 -11.14
CA ARG A 65 -3.55 -1.30 -10.82
C ARG A 65 -2.52 -2.38 -10.51
N PHE A 66 -2.84 -3.23 -9.54
CA PHE A 66 -2.02 -4.34 -9.11
C PHE A 66 -2.88 -5.60 -9.09
N SER A 67 -2.47 -6.62 -9.84
CA SER A 67 -3.21 -7.88 -9.94
C SER A 67 -2.36 -9.03 -9.42
N ALA A 68 -2.90 -9.84 -8.51
CA ALA A 68 -2.34 -11.14 -8.22
C ALA A 68 -2.60 -12.09 -9.40
N VAL A 69 -1.69 -13.04 -9.62
CA VAL A 69 -1.74 -14.01 -10.75
C VAL A 69 -3.02 -14.86 -10.78
N SER A 70 -3.75 -14.92 -9.66
CA SER A 70 -5.01 -15.66 -9.51
C SER A 70 -6.27 -14.77 -9.57
N ALA A 71 -6.13 -13.48 -9.89
CA ALA A 71 -7.31 -12.60 -10.02
C ALA A 71 -8.16 -13.04 -11.20
N THR A 72 -9.41 -13.37 -10.94
CA THR A 72 -10.42 -13.71 -11.94
C THR A 72 -10.56 -12.54 -12.94
N GLN A 73 -10.68 -12.84 -14.23
CA GLN A 73 -10.76 -11.87 -15.35
C GLN A 73 -12.04 -10.99 -15.33
N THR A 74 -12.54 -10.65 -14.16
CA THR A 74 -13.66 -9.74 -14.02
C THR A 74 -13.11 -8.31 -13.98
N GLU A 75 -13.64 -7.42 -14.82
CA GLU A 75 -13.24 -6.02 -14.78
C GLU A 75 -13.44 -5.44 -13.37
N PRO A 76 -12.42 -4.81 -12.79
CA PRO A 76 -12.52 -4.28 -11.46
C PRO A 76 -13.51 -3.12 -11.42
N ILE A 77 -14.36 -3.12 -10.41
CA ILE A 77 -15.27 -2.02 -10.16
C ILE A 77 -14.47 -0.85 -9.59
N VAL A 78 -14.39 0.24 -10.34
CA VAL A 78 -13.73 1.47 -9.92
C VAL A 78 -14.72 2.31 -9.11
N GLU A 79 -14.50 2.42 -7.82
CA GLU A 79 -15.33 3.19 -6.90
C GLU A 79 -14.56 4.42 -6.36
N THR A 80 -14.26 5.37 -7.23
CA THR A 80 -13.55 6.62 -6.84
C THR A 80 -14.21 7.35 -5.66
N PRO A 81 -15.55 7.43 -5.55
CA PRO A 81 -16.20 8.06 -4.39
C PRO A 81 -15.88 7.36 -3.06
N MET A 82 -15.75 6.03 -3.06
CA MET A 82 -15.39 5.27 -1.84
C MET A 82 -13.95 5.50 -1.44
N ALA A 83 -13.04 5.54 -2.41
CA ALA A 83 -11.65 5.90 -2.17
C ALA A 83 -11.51 7.33 -1.62
N HIS A 84 -12.31 8.28 -2.13
CA HIS A 84 -12.35 9.64 -1.61
C HIS A 84 -12.85 9.70 -0.16
N ARG A 85 -13.85 8.89 0.19
CA ARG A 85 -14.31 8.75 1.58
C ARG A 85 -13.25 8.20 2.52
N ALA A 86 -12.45 7.23 2.07
CA ALA A 86 -11.34 6.72 2.87
C ALA A 86 -10.28 7.81 3.11
N MET A 87 -10.02 8.65 2.11
CA MET A 87 -9.13 9.79 2.24
C MET A 87 -9.64 10.81 3.27
N GLU A 88 -10.92 11.18 3.21
CA GLU A 88 -11.55 12.12 4.14
C GLU A 88 -11.60 11.57 5.58
N ASN A 89 -11.98 10.31 5.75
CA ASN A 89 -12.08 9.67 7.05
C ASN A 89 -10.73 9.31 7.66
N ARG A 90 -9.65 9.31 6.88
CA ARG A 90 -8.31 8.89 7.31
C ARG A 90 -8.30 7.47 7.90
N GLY A 91 -9.17 6.62 7.44
CA GLY A 91 -9.37 5.26 7.95
C GLY A 91 -10.00 4.34 6.92
N ALA A 92 -10.04 3.06 7.23
CA ALA A 92 -10.59 2.04 6.36
C ALA A 92 -12.08 2.27 6.09
N VAL A 93 -12.46 2.12 4.82
CA VAL A 93 -13.84 2.28 4.33
C VAL A 93 -14.17 1.11 3.40
N GLY A 94 -15.42 0.69 3.41
CA GLY A 94 -15.95 -0.31 2.49
C GLY A 94 -16.25 -1.65 3.15
N ALA A 95 -16.21 -2.71 2.36
CA ALA A 95 -16.60 -4.05 2.77
C ALA A 95 -15.90 -4.50 4.06
N GLY A 96 -16.66 -5.00 5.02
CA GLY A 96 -16.15 -5.46 6.31
C GLY A 96 -15.83 -4.36 7.32
N THR A 97 -16.01 -3.09 6.97
CA THR A 97 -15.81 -1.95 7.88
C THR A 97 -17.17 -1.42 8.41
N GLY A 98 -17.11 -0.59 9.45
CA GLY A 98 -18.29 0.14 9.93
C GLY A 98 -18.76 1.28 9.01
N CYS A 99 -17.95 1.62 8.00
CA CYS A 99 -18.18 2.73 7.07
C CYS A 99 -18.43 2.20 5.66
N PHE A 100 -19.68 2.28 5.19
CA PHE A 100 -20.11 1.77 3.88
C PHE A 100 -19.86 0.26 3.67
N PRO A 101 -20.37 -0.60 4.56
CA PRO A 101 -20.11 -2.05 4.51
C PRO A 101 -20.67 -2.75 3.27
N SER A 102 -21.58 -2.10 2.56
CA SER A 102 -22.18 -2.60 1.30
C SER A 102 -21.37 -2.25 0.04
N ALA A 103 -20.26 -1.55 0.18
CA ALA A 103 -19.38 -1.27 -0.96
C ALA A 103 -18.73 -2.56 -1.50
N SER A 104 -18.42 -2.56 -2.80
CA SER A 104 -17.82 -3.71 -3.48
C SER A 104 -16.31 -3.84 -3.20
N GLY A 105 -15.70 -2.84 -2.62
CA GLY A 105 -14.27 -2.79 -2.33
C GLY A 105 -13.96 -2.49 -0.87
N TYR A 106 -12.69 -2.66 -0.54
CA TYR A 106 -12.09 -2.31 0.75
C TYR A 106 -10.99 -1.29 0.52
N TYR A 107 -11.09 -0.12 1.14
CA TYR A 107 -10.28 1.06 0.86
C TYR A 107 -9.46 1.45 2.07
N LEU A 108 -8.14 1.55 1.90
CA LEU A 108 -7.17 1.91 2.93
C LEU A 108 -6.41 3.18 2.54
N PRO A 109 -6.47 4.25 3.35
CA PRO A 109 -5.67 5.42 3.11
C PRO A 109 -4.20 5.18 3.44
N VAL A 110 -3.30 5.68 2.60
CA VAL A 110 -1.86 5.67 2.83
C VAL A 110 -1.45 7.06 3.32
N ILE A 111 -0.86 7.11 4.50
CA ILE A 111 -0.52 8.36 5.20
C ILE A 111 1.00 8.53 5.21
N SER A 112 1.47 9.72 4.88
CA SER A 112 2.87 10.14 5.00
C SER A 112 2.92 11.56 5.56
N ASP A 113 3.75 11.79 6.56
CA ASP A 113 3.87 13.09 7.25
C ASP A 113 2.52 13.70 7.65
N ASP A 114 1.68 12.88 8.26
CA ASP A 114 0.33 13.23 8.71
C ASP A 114 -0.65 13.66 7.60
N LYS A 115 -0.31 13.41 6.34
CA LYS A 115 -1.15 13.67 5.17
C LYS A 115 -1.52 12.37 4.48
N VAL A 116 -2.76 12.26 4.03
CA VAL A 116 -3.17 11.15 3.14
C VAL A 116 -2.63 11.46 1.74
N ILE A 117 -1.73 10.61 1.26
CA ILE A 117 -1.11 10.76 -0.08
C ILE A 117 -1.88 10.01 -1.16
N GLY A 118 -2.76 9.13 -0.77
CA GLY A 118 -3.60 8.35 -1.65
C GLY A 118 -4.29 7.21 -0.93
N VAL A 119 -4.99 6.38 -1.68
CA VAL A 119 -5.80 5.28 -1.16
C VAL A 119 -5.54 4.01 -1.95
N MET A 120 -5.34 2.88 -1.25
CA MET A 120 -5.36 1.55 -1.85
C MET A 120 -6.77 0.98 -1.76
N GLY A 121 -7.37 0.70 -2.89
CA GLY A 121 -8.70 0.10 -2.98
C GLY A 121 -8.63 -1.33 -3.50
N ALA A 122 -9.03 -2.31 -2.69
CA ALA A 122 -9.13 -3.70 -3.10
C ALA A 122 -10.52 -3.99 -3.67
N CYS A 123 -10.58 -4.51 -4.89
CA CYS A 123 -11.83 -4.86 -5.57
C CYS A 123 -12.25 -6.28 -5.15
N LEU A 124 -13.11 -6.37 -4.16
CA LEU A 124 -13.48 -7.66 -3.55
C LEU A 124 -14.72 -8.31 -4.19
N GLY A 125 -15.50 -7.55 -4.96
CA GLY A 125 -16.78 -8.01 -5.50
C GLY A 125 -17.77 -8.31 -4.36
N ASN A 126 -18.16 -9.59 -4.24
CA ASN A 126 -19.07 -10.04 -3.18
C ASN A 126 -18.35 -10.59 -1.93
N LYS A 127 -17.01 -10.52 -1.90
CA LYS A 127 -16.25 -10.97 -0.74
C LYS A 127 -16.18 -9.88 0.32
N THR A 128 -16.23 -10.31 1.58
CA THR A 128 -15.95 -9.45 2.73
C THR A 128 -14.62 -9.91 3.34
N PRO A 129 -13.65 -9.01 3.54
CA PRO A 129 -12.38 -9.39 4.12
C PRO A 129 -12.58 -9.82 5.58
N LEU A 130 -11.91 -10.89 5.98
CA LEU A 130 -11.92 -11.34 7.36
C LEU A 130 -11.24 -10.30 8.27
N PRO A 131 -11.62 -10.20 9.56
CA PRO A 131 -10.97 -9.28 10.50
C PRO A 131 -9.44 -9.43 10.55
N ALA A 132 -8.93 -10.66 10.44
CA ALA A 132 -7.51 -10.92 10.39
C ALA A 132 -6.86 -10.35 9.11
N GLU A 133 -7.51 -10.48 7.96
CA GLU A 133 -7.04 -9.90 6.69
C GLU A 133 -7.03 -8.38 6.72
N GLN A 134 -8.04 -7.77 7.36
CA GLN A 134 -8.09 -6.32 7.55
C GLN A 134 -6.92 -5.83 8.42
N ASN A 135 -6.67 -6.49 9.55
CA ASN A 135 -5.56 -6.14 10.43
C ASN A 135 -4.20 -6.26 9.73
N GLU A 136 -4.02 -7.29 8.93
CA GLU A 136 -2.80 -7.51 8.16
C GLU A 136 -2.63 -6.48 7.05
N ALA A 137 -3.70 -6.14 6.34
CA ALA A 137 -3.69 -5.09 5.32
C ALA A 137 -3.38 -3.72 5.92
N GLU A 138 -3.97 -3.39 7.06
CA GLU A 138 -3.66 -2.17 7.81
C GLU A 138 -2.21 -2.14 8.30
N ALA A 139 -1.67 -3.27 8.74
CA ALA A 139 -0.26 -3.39 9.13
C ALA A 139 0.68 -3.15 7.93
N VAL A 140 0.41 -3.73 6.77
CA VAL A 140 1.20 -3.50 5.55
C VAL A 140 1.19 -2.02 5.15
N VAL A 141 0.03 -1.38 5.18
CA VAL A 141 -0.09 0.07 4.91
C VAL A 141 0.63 0.92 5.97
N GLY A 142 0.57 0.51 7.23
CA GLY A 142 1.31 1.16 8.33
C GLY A 142 2.82 1.12 8.13
N GLU A 143 3.37 -0.03 7.76
CA GLU A 143 4.79 -0.18 7.42
C GLU A 143 5.18 0.67 6.21
N ALA A 144 4.31 0.77 5.21
CA ALA A 144 4.52 1.66 4.07
C ALA A 144 4.57 3.14 4.49
N SER A 145 3.72 3.55 5.41
CA SER A 145 3.74 4.92 5.96
C SER A 145 5.08 5.24 6.64
N LEU A 146 5.61 4.29 7.42
CA LEU A 146 6.94 4.43 8.03
C LEU A 146 8.05 4.50 6.98
N ALA A 147 7.97 3.68 5.94
CA ALA A 147 8.93 3.70 4.84
C ALA A 147 8.88 5.02 4.07
N LEU A 148 7.71 5.56 3.80
CA LEU A 148 7.50 6.84 3.13
C LEU A 148 8.09 8.00 3.92
N ASN A 149 7.98 8.00 5.24
CA ASN A 149 8.55 9.03 6.10
C ASN A 149 10.08 9.02 6.14
N ARG A 150 10.72 7.91 5.73
CA ARG A 150 12.19 7.81 5.63
C ARG A 150 12.77 8.43 4.35
N ILE A 151 11.99 8.51 3.29
CA ILE A 151 12.47 8.96 1.96
C ILE A 151 13.06 10.36 1.98
N PRO A 152 12.42 11.38 2.55
CA PRO A 152 12.99 12.73 2.59
C PRO A 152 14.36 12.78 3.27
N ALA A 153 14.56 11.99 4.32
CA ALA A 153 15.84 11.92 5.01
C ALA A 153 16.94 11.25 4.17
N LEU A 154 16.60 10.25 3.37
CA LEU A 154 17.52 9.61 2.42
C LEU A 154 17.91 10.56 1.29
N GLU A 155 16.95 11.26 0.71
CA GLU A 155 17.19 12.27 -0.33
C GLU A 155 18.11 13.39 0.19
N GLN A 156 17.87 13.92 1.38
CA GLN A 156 18.73 14.93 2.01
C GLN A 156 20.15 14.44 2.24
N ARG A 157 20.34 13.17 2.63
CA ARG A 157 21.66 12.56 2.82
C ARG A 157 22.41 12.42 1.50
N GLU A 158 21.74 12.02 0.45
CA GLU A 158 22.33 11.91 -0.90
C GLU A 158 22.74 13.28 -1.43
N GLU A 159 21.91 14.30 -1.30
CA GLU A 159 22.22 15.68 -1.69
C GLU A 159 23.43 16.22 -0.90
N ALA A 160 23.47 16.01 0.42
CA ALA A 160 24.59 16.41 1.25
C ALA A 160 25.89 15.69 0.86
N ALA A 161 25.83 14.39 0.53
CA ALA A 161 26.99 13.63 0.08
C ALA A 161 27.51 14.10 -1.28
N VAL A 162 26.63 14.45 -2.22
CA VAL A 162 27.00 15.02 -3.52
C VAL A 162 27.66 16.39 -3.36
N LEU A 163 27.11 17.26 -2.54
CA LEU A 163 27.68 18.58 -2.24
C LEU A 163 29.05 18.48 -1.58
N ALA A 164 29.24 17.61 -0.58
CA ALA A 164 30.52 17.38 0.08
C ALA A 164 31.58 16.86 -0.88
N LYS A 165 31.20 15.98 -1.81
CA LYS A 165 32.10 15.44 -2.84
C LYS A 165 32.50 16.50 -3.85
N ASP A 166 31.60 17.40 -4.24
CA ASP A 166 31.84 18.50 -5.16
C ASP A 166 32.77 19.56 -4.55
N GLU A 167 32.58 19.90 -3.29
CA GLU A 167 33.48 20.77 -2.52
C GLU A 167 34.90 20.18 -2.38
N GLN A 168 35.01 18.88 -2.11
CA GLN A 168 36.30 18.21 -2.03
C GLN A 168 37.04 18.19 -3.37
N LEU A 169 36.33 17.98 -4.49
CA LEU A 169 36.90 18.05 -5.82
C LEU A 169 37.40 19.48 -6.16
N ARG A 170 36.67 20.50 -5.79
CA ARG A 170 37.08 21.92 -5.95
C ARG A 170 38.32 22.23 -5.13
N ALA A 171 38.37 21.77 -3.89
CA ALA A 171 39.55 21.96 -3.04
C ALA A 171 40.80 21.25 -3.58
N ASN A 172 40.66 20.10 -4.21
CA ASN A 172 41.78 19.34 -4.81
C ASN A 172 42.30 19.95 -6.13
N LEU A 173 41.53 20.84 -6.78
CA LEU A 173 41.91 21.53 -8.02
C LEU A 173 42.66 22.86 -7.80
N LEU A 174 42.65 23.33 -6.57
CA LEU A 174 43.39 24.54 -6.12
C LEU A 174 44.74 24.13 -5.49
#